data_d18ada361c3fb1ee5a01974692419bb9
#
_entry.id   d18ada361c3fb1ee5a01974692419bb9
#
_cell.length_a   1.000
_cell.length_b   1.000
_cell.length_c   1.000
_cell.angle_alpha   90.00
_cell.angle_beta   90.00
_cell.angle_gamma   90.00
#
_symmetry.space_group_name_H-M   'P 1'
#
loop_
_entity.id
_entity.type
_entity.pdbx_description
1 polymer ?
#
loop_
_entity_poly.entity_id
_entity_poly.type
_entity_poly.pdbx_seq_one_letter_code
_entity_poly.pdbx_strand_id
1 'polypeptide(L)'
;MKHLSVPVKIAAQVYKKDSNWIRAGLITGYLPIGFATRDGERVTSIKDLSSKKGRINYYISPKLLFEQTGFEWSEIDGNSN
;
A
#
# COMPACT_ATOMS: atom_id res chain seq x y z
N MET A 1 -19.02 -3.47 -7.49
CA MET A 1 -18.39 -3.40 -6.26
C MET A 1 -16.95 -2.96 -6.33
N LYS A 2 -16.57 -2.18 -5.44
CA LYS A 2 -15.25 -1.61 -5.51
C LYS A 2 -14.29 -2.27 -4.59
N HIS A 3 -13.09 -2.43 -5.06
CA HIS A 3 -12.01 -2.96 -4.26
C HIS A 3 -11.04 -1.83 -4.02
N LEU A 4 -11.33 -1.10 -2.98
CA LEU A 4 -10.60 0.11 -2.74
C LEU A 4 -9.31 -0.18 -2.01
N SER A 5 -8.26 0.44 -2.48
CA SER A 5 -6.96 0.31 -1.88
C SER A 5 -6.81 1.37 -0.80
N VAL A 6 -6.21 1.01 0.31
CA VAL A 6 -5.87 1.99 1.33
C VAL A 6 -4.74 2.86 0.77
N PRO A 7 -4.86 4.19 0.85
CA PRO A 7 -3.76 5.03 0.39
C PRO A 7 -2.49 4.77 1.19
N VAL A 8 -1.36 4.85 0.51
CA VAL A 8 -0.07 4.66 1.17
C VAL A 8 0.08 5.62 2.34
N LYS A 9 -0.40 6.85 2.17
CA LYS A 9 -0.32 7.85 3.21
C LYS A 9 -1.03 7.41 4.48
N ILE A 10 -2.19 6.77 4.35
CA ILE A 10 -2.94 6.30 5.50
C ILE A 10 -2.16 5.17 6.19
N ALA A 11 -1.64 4.23 5.43
CA ALA A 11 -0.86 3.15 6.00
C ALA A 11 0.36 3.69 6.75
N ALA A 12 0.99 4.71 6.18
CA ALA A 12 2.14 5.33 6.82
C ALA A 12 1.76 5.90 8.19
N GLN A 13 0.59 6.51 8.27
CA GLN A 13 0.14 7.05 9.55
C GLN A 13 -0.15 5.94 10.56
N VAL A 14 -0.73 4.85 10.09
CA VAL A 14 -1.06 3.74 10.98
C VAL A 14 0.21 3.12 11.57
N TYR A 15 1.22 2.94 10.74
CA TYR A 15 2.47 2.36 11.20
C TYR A 15 3.40 3.40 11.84
N LYS A 16 3.07 4.68 11.70
CA LYS A 16 3.91 5.77 12.20
C LYS A 16 5.28 5.75 11.55
N LYS A 17 5.27 5.52 10.24
CA LYS A 17 6.46 5.51 9.41
C LYS A 17 6.22 6.41 8.21
N ASP A 18 7.27 6.70 7.46
CA ASP A 18 7.06 7.52 6.28
C ASP A 18 6.56 6.66 5.11
N SER A 19 6.11 7.34 4.06
CA SER A 19 5.51 6.65 2.93
C SER A 19 6.51 5.74 2.21
N ASN A 20 7.76 6.12 2.17
CA ASN A 20 8.75 5.28 1.51
C ASN A 20 8.98 3.96 2.23
N TRP A 21 8.87 3.99 3.55
CA TRP A 21 8.97 2.76 4.34
C TRP A 21 7.84 1.80 3.94
N ILE A 22 6.62 2.36 3.76
CA ILE A 22 5.49 1.53 3.34
C ILE A 22 5.72 0.97 1.95
N ARG A 23 6.17 1.82 1.01
CA ARG A 23 6.41 1.36 -0.35
C ARG A 23 7.44 0.25 -0.40
N ALA A 24 8.54 0.44 0.32
CA ALA A 24 9.58 -0.57 0.38
C ALA A 24 9.05 -1.86 0.99
N GLY A 25 8.23 -1.75 2.02
CA GLY A 25 7.67 -2.93 2.66
C GLY A 25 6.75 -3.70 1.73
N LEU A 26 5.98 -3.00 0.90
CA LEU A 26 5.11 -3.67 -0.05
C LEU A 26 5.93 -4.36 -1.14
N ILE A 27 6.98 -3.71 -1.60
CA ILE A 27 7.81 -4.27 -2.66
C ILE A 27 8.53 -5.52 -2.19
N THR A 28 9.11 -5.46 -1.00
CA THR A 28 9.91 -6.57 -0.50
C THR A 28 9.09 -7.67 0.14
N GLY A 29 7.82 -7.41 0.40
CA GLY A 29 6.99 -8.39 1.08
C GLY A 29 7.09 -8.33 2.59
N TYR A 30 7.87 -7.42 3.12
CA TYR A 30 7.99 -7.25 4.55
C TYR A 30 6.66 -6.87 5.19
N LEU A 31 5.85 -6.09 4.47
CA LEU A 31 4.52 -5.73 4.93
C LEU A 31 3.50 -6.57 4.18
N PRO A 32 2.94 -7.59 4.80
CA PRO A 32 2.01 -8.48 4.10
C PRO A 32 0.60 -7.89 4.06
N ILE A 33 0.50 -6.65 3.60
CA ILE A 33 -0.79 -5.96 3.51
C ILE A 33 -1.15 -5.59 2.09
N GLY A 34 -0.28 -5.89 1.12
CA GLY A 34 -0.56 -5.56 -0.26
C GLY A 34 0.63 -5.87 -1.14
N PHE A 35 0.69 -5.18 -2.27
CA PHE A 35 1.77 -5.42 -3.22
C PHE A 35 1.94 -4.20 -4.11
N ALA A 36 3.00 -4.22 -4.91
CA ALA A 36 3.30 -3.16 -5.86
C ALA A 36 3.36 -3.76 -7.26
N THR A 37 2.92 -2.97 -8.26
CA THR A 37 2.95 -3.43 -9.65
C THR A 37 3.42 -2.31 -10.56
N ARG A 38 3.96 -2.70 -11.70
CA ARG A 38 4.28 -1.80 -12.79
C ARG A 38 3.90 -2.50 -14.07
N ASP A 39 3.04 -1.86 -14.87
CA ASP A 39 2.59 -2.42 -16.14
C ASP A 39 1.99 -3.81 -15.96
N GLY A 40 1.30 -4.01 -14.87
CA GLY A 40 0.61 -5.27 -14.61
C GLY A 40 1.48 -6.35 -14.01
N GLU A 41 2.77 -6.06 -13.80
CA GLU A 41 3.67 -7.05 -13.23
C GLU A 41 4.09 -6.67 -11.83
N ARG A 42 4.28 -7.68 -11.00
CA ARG A 42 4.64 -7.45 -9.63
C ARG A 42 6.05 -6.89 -9.52
N VAL A 43 6.20 -5.87 -8.70
CA VAL A 43 7.50 -5.28 -8.42
C VAL A 43 7.99 -5.86 -7.10
N THR A 44 9.14 -6.52 -7.13
CA THR A 44 9.67 -7.18 -5.94
C THR A 44 11.08 -6.74 -5.57
N SER A 45 11.68 -5.88 -6.36
CA SER A 45 13.03 -5.41 -6.09
C SER A 45 13.02 -3.99 -5.57
N ILE A 46 13.67 -3.76 -4.45
CA ILE A 46 13.75 -2.44 -3.87
C ILE A 46 14.43 -1.45 -4.80
N LYS A 47 15.24 -1.94 -5.72
CA LYS A 47 15.90 -1.07 -6.68
C LYS A 47 14.91 -0.35 -7.57
N ASP A 48 13.74 -0.93 -7.75
CA ASP A 48 12.73 -0.31 -8.60
C ASP A 48 12.13 0.94 -8.01
N LEU A 49 12.32 1.17 -6.72
CA LEU A 49 11.79 2.38 -6.10
C LEU A 49 12.33 3.64 -6.73
N SER A 50 13.61 3.63 -7.10
CA SER A 50 14.21 4.80 -7.68
C SER A 50 14.36 4.68 -9.19
N SER A 51 13.73 3.68 -9.77
CA SER A 51 13.77 3.48 -11.21
C SER A 51 12.94 4.52 -11.92
N LYS A 52 13.39 4.92 -13.11
CA LYS A 52 12.64 5.86 -13.92
C LYS A 52 11.85 5.17 -15.02
N LYS A 53 11.64 3.88 -14.88
CA LYS A 53 11.01 3.09 -15.93
C LYS A 53 9.48 3.19 -15.93
N GLY A 54 8.94 4.01 -15.08
CA GLY A 54 7.50 4.15 -15.06
C GLY A 54 6.97 4.18 -13.65
N ARG A 55 5.69 4.49 -13.55
CA ARG A 55 5.06 4.62 -12.25
C ARG A 55 4.79 3.27 -11.64
N ILE A 56 5.06 3.14 -10.35
CA ILE A 56 4.71 1.97 -9.60
C ILE A 56 3.38 2.22 -8.91
N ASN A 57 2.46 1.29 -9.04
CA ASN A 57 1.17 1.35 -8.38
C ASN A 57 1.21 0.47 -7.15
N TYR A 58 0.61 0.95 -6.07
CA TYR A 58 0.60 0.22 -4.81
C TYR A 58 -0.82 -0.12 -4.44
N TYR A 59 -1.03 -1.38 -4.09
CA TYR A 59 -2.32 -1.81 -3.59
C TYR A 59 -2.17 -2.25 -2.15
N ILE A 60 -2.99 -1.72 -1.27
CA ILE A 60 -3.00 -2.09 0.13
C ILE A 60 -4.40 -2.56 0.48
N SER A 61 -4.50 -3.81 0.91
CA SER A 61 -5.77 -4.41 1.25
C SER A 61 -6.26 -3.89 2.60
N PRO A 62 -7.46 -3.32 2.66
CA PRO A 62 -8.01 -2.89 3.95
C PRO A 62 -8.13 -4.04 4.94
N LYS A 63 -8.48 -5.23 4.43
CA LYS A 63 -8.62 -6.39 5.30
C LYS A 63 -7.30 -6.80 5.90
N LEU A 64 -6.26 -6.87 5.06
CA LEU A 64 -4.95 -7.28 5.55
C LEU A 64 -4.37 -6.24 6.50
N LEU A 65 -4.59 -4.98 6.21
CA LEU A 65 -4.13 -3.93 7.11
C LEU A 65 -4.80 -4.07 8.46
N PHE A 66 -6.11 -4.34 8.48
CA PHE A 66 -6.82 -4.54 9.71
C PHE A 66 -6.28 -5.75 10.48
N GLU A 67 -5.99 -6.83 9.77
CA GLU A 67 -5.47 -8.02 10.42
C GLU A 67 -4.12 -7.79 11.07
N GLN A 68 -3.31 -6.94 10.45
CA GLN A 68 -1.97 -6.68 10.96
C GLN A 68 -1.93 -5.62 12.05
N THR A 69 -2.85 -4.65 12.00
CA THR A 69 -2.74 -3.49 12.88
C THR A 69 -3.97 -3.21 13.70
N GLY A 70 -5.09 -3.81 13.35
CA GLY A 70 -6.35 -3.50 14.01
C GLY A 70 -6.99 -2.22 13.49
N PHE A 71 -6.36 -1.55 12.55
CA PHE A 71 -6.90 -0.31 12.00
C PHE A 71 -7.94 -0.61 10.93
N GLU A 72 -9.12 -0.06 11.09
CA GLU A 72 -10.21 -0.26 10.15
C GLU A 72 -10.33 0.95 9.27
N TRP A 73 -10.16 0.75 7.96
CA TRP A 73 -10.26 1.84 7.00
C TRP A 73 -11.43 1.59 6.08
N SER A 74 -12.19 2.64 5.83
CA SER A 74 -13.34 2.54 4.95
C SER A 74 -13.40 3.80 4.11
N GLU A 75 -13.48 3.62 2.81
CA GLU A 75 -13.64 4.75 1.93
C GLU A 75 -15.02 5.39 2.10
N ILE A 76 -16.00 4.59 2.48
CA ILE A 76 -17.33 5.12 2.71
C ILE A 76 -17.29 6.18 3.79
N ASP A 77 -16.54 5.92 4.85
CA ASP A 77 -16.43 6.88 5.92
C ASP A 77 -15.79 8.16 5.43
N GLY A 78 -14.82 8.04 4.56
CA GLY A 78 -14.18 9.20 4.01
C GLY A 78 -15.08 10.00 3.11
N ASN A 79 -16.07 9.36 2.54
CA ASN A 79 -16.97 10.01 1.60
C ASN A 79 -18.24 10.54 2.22
N SER A 80 -18.57 10.01 3.35
CA SER A 80 -19.88 10.30 3.92
C SER A 80 -19.98 11.70 4.48
N ASN A 81 -18.98 12.45 4.32
CA ASN A 81 -19.02 13.80 4.89
C ASN A 81 -19.35 14.87 3.96
#